data_df8cab932c0dab57dbb3f79aa1992f07
#
_entry.id   df8cab932c0dab57dbb3f79aa1992f07
#
_cell.length_a   1.000
_cell.length_b   1.000
_cell.length_c   1.000
_cell.angle_alpha   90.00
_cell.angle_beta   90.00
_cell.angle_gamma   90.00
#
_symmetry.space_group_name_H-M   'P 1'
#
loop_
_entity.id
_entity.type
_entity.pdbx_description
1 polymer ?
#
loop_
_entity_poly.entity_id
_entity_poly.type
_entity_poly.pdbx_seq_one_letter_code
_entity_poly.pdbx_strand_id
1 'polypeptide(L)'
;MNDNSNVFPHRQPGNIDDPLTDILRSGARRLLAQAIELEAETFLETMRGFKLADGRDRLVRHGRGPERAIQTGIGPVEVSRVKIQDRGAASDGERIRFTSAILPLWARRTRSLDSLLANS
;
A
#
# COMPACT_ATOMS: atom_id res chain seq x y z
N MET A 1 6.31 -23.56 -32.92
CA MET A 1 6.05 -22.91 -32.48
C MET A 1 5.69 -22.41 -31.90
N ASN A 2 5.67 -22.68 -31.91
CA ASN A 2 5.22 -22.10 -31.26
C ASN A 2 4.92 -21.68 -30.50
N ASP A 3 4.75 -21.76 -30.55
CA ASP A 3 4.43 -21.16 -29.85
C ASP A 3 4.21 -20.83 -29.04
N ASN A 4 4.15 -20.98 -29.10
CA ASN A 4 3.90 -20.47 -28.24
C ASN A 4 3.44 -20.13 -27.63
N SER A 5 3.20 -20.30 -27.98
CA SER A 5 2.71 -19.84 -27.47
C SER A 5 2.13 -19.87 -26.75
N ASN A 6 1.83 -20.07 -26.79
CA ASN A 6 1.03 -19.99 -26.18
C ASN A 6 0.92 -20.24 -25.19
N VAL A 7 1.49 -20.72 -25.20
CA VAL A 7 1.12 -20.90 -24.35
C VAL A 7 0.63 -20.47 -23.14
N PHE A 8 0.23 -19.94 -22.91
CA PHE A 8 -0.51 -19.33 -21.98
C PHE A 8 -1.83 -19.92 -21.76
N PRO A 9 -2.36 -20.57 -22.66
CA PRO A 9 -3.75 -20.94 -22.67
C PRO A 9 -4.18 -21.87 -21.58
N HIS A 10 -3.28 -22.47 -20.90
CA HIS A 10 -3.62 -23.47 -19.90
C HIS A 10 -3.90 -22.89 -18.54
N ARG A 11 -4.21 -21.64 -18.53
CA ARG A 11 -4.49 -20.96 -17.29
C ARG A 11 -5.81 -21.44 -16.73
N GLN A 12 -5.82 -21.72 -15.44
CA GLN A 12 -7.02 -22.17 -14.78
C GLN A 12 -8.03 -21.05 -14.70
N PRO A 13 -9.33 -21.36 -14.75
CA PRO A 13 -10.34 -20.34 -14.46
C PRO A 13 -10.09 -19.78 -13.08
N GLY A 14 -10.08 -18.48 -12.96
CA GLY A 14 -9.80 -17.81 -11.72
C GLY A 14 -8.33 -17.60 -11.42
N ASN A 15 -7.46 -18.20 -12.19
CA ASN A 15 -6.04 -17.99 -12.06
C ASN A 15 -5.66 -16.75 -12.87
N ILE A 16 -5.09 -15.75 -12.20
CA ILE A 16 -4.87 -14.45 -12.79
C ILE A 16 -3.39 -14.19 -13.02
N ASP A 17 -2.67 -15.20 -13.47
CA ASP A 17 -1.23 -15.09 -13.62
C ASP A 17 -0.80 -14.85 -15.04
N ASP A 18 -1.60 -14.13 -15.82
CA ASP A 18 -1.16 -13.74 -17.15
C ASP A 18 -0.15 -12.59 -17.05
N PRO A 19 0.67 -12.41 -18.10
CA PRO A 19 1.73 -11.40 -18.04
C PRO A 19 1.22 -9.98 -17.87
N LEU A 20 0.07 -9.65 -18.43
CA LEU A 20 -0.48 -8.31 -18.27
C LEU A 20 -0.87 -8.03 -16.82
N THR A 21 -1.51 -9.00 -16.19
CA THR A 21 -1.90 -8.85 -14.80
C THR A 21 -0.67 -8.71 -13.90
N ASP A 22 0.39 -9.45 -14.21
CA ASP A 22 1.65 -9.30 -13.46
C ASP A 22 2.23 -7.91 -13.60
N ILE A 23 2.20 -7.36 -14.80
CA ILE A 23 2.68 -5.99 -15.04
C ILE A 23 1.85 -4.99 -14.26
N LEU A 24 0.53 -5.16 -14.28
CA LEU A 24 -0.37 -4.28 -13.54
C LEU A 24 -0.11 -4.34 -12.04
N ARG A 25 0.07 -5.53 -11.49
CA ARG A 25 0.35 -5.66 -10.07
C ARG A 25 1.69 -5.04 -9.69
N SER A 26 2.69 -5.26 -10.53
CA SER A 26 4.01 -4.70 -10.32
C SER A 26 3.98 -3.17 -10.34
N GLY A 27 3.26 -2.62 -11.31
CA GLY A 27 3.08 -1.18 -11.41
C GLY A 27 2.30 -0.62 -10.23
N ALA A 28 1.23 -1.30 -9.82
CA ALA A 28 0.44 -0.90 -8.68
C ALA A 28 1.28 -0.89 -7.40
N ARG A 29 2.13 -1.90 -7.22
CA ARG A 29 2.99 -1.97 -6.05
C ARG A 29 3.91 -0.76 -5.96
N ARG A 30 4.52 -0.39 -7.10
CA ARG A 30 5.43 0.75 -7.12
C ARG A 30 4.69 2.06 -6.87
N LEU A 31 3.54 2.24 -7.51
CA LEU A 31 2.77 3.46 -7.33
C LEU A 31 2.24 3.60 -5.92
N LEU A 32 1.78 2.50 -5.33
CA LEU A 32 1.32 2.52 -3.95
C LEU A 32 2.44 2.82 -2.98
N ALA A 33 3.64 2.29 -3.24
CA ALA A 33 4.79 2.60 -2.40
C ALA A 33 5.09 4.09 -2.42
N GLN A 34 5.02 4.73 -3.60
CA GLN A 34 5.22 6.16 -3.71
C GLN A 34 4.13 6.95 -3.00
N ALA A 35 2.88 6.53 -3.17
CA ALA A 35 1.75 7.21 -2.54
C ALA A 35 1.84 7.14 -1.02
N ILE A 36 2.23 5.99 -0.50
CA ILE A 36 2.39 5.80 0.94
C ILE A 36 3.51 6.69 1.47
N GLU A 37 4.61 6.81 0.72
CA GLU A 37 5.71 7.70 1.12
C GLU A 37 5.25 9.15 1.18
N LEU A 38 4.53 9.59 0.16
CA LEU A 38 4.02 10.96 0.14
C LEU A 38 3.04 11.21 1.27
N GLU A 39 2.19 10.23 1.54
CA GLU A 39 1.23 10.34 2.63
C GLU A 39 1.94 10.47 3.97
N ALA A 40 2.98 9.68 4.18
CA ALA A 40 3.76 9.74 5.42
C ALA A 40 4.49 11.08 5.54
N GLU A 41 5.07 11.58 4.46
CA GLU A 41 5.74 12.87 4.46
C GLU A 41 4.77 14.01 4.78
N THR A 42 3.58 13.95 4.19
CA THR A 42 2.55 14.96 4.46
C THR A 42 2.12 14.93 5.92
N PHE A 43 1.97 13.73 6.45
CA PHE A 43 1.62 13.57 7.87
C PHE A 43 2.68 14.16 8.77
N LEU A 44 3.96 13.86 8.50
CA LEU A 44 5.06 14.38 9.29
C LEU A 44 5.13 15.91 9.21
N GLU A 45 4.90 16.45 8.01
CA GLU A 45 4.88 17.89 7.81
C GLU A 45 3.77 18.54 8.64
N THR A 46 2.58 17.94 8.61
CA THR A 46 1.43 18.43 9.36
C THR A 46 1.72 18.41 10.86
N MET A 47 2.49 17.42 11.33
CA MET A 47 2.78 17.24 12.75
C MET A 47 4.06 17.94 13.20
N ARG A 48 4.65 18.76 12.34
CA ARG A 48 5.93 19.38 12.64
C ARG A 48 5.87 20.35 13.82
N GLY A 49 4.67 20.83 14.14
CA GLY A 49 4.48 21.68 15.31
C GLY A 49 4.65 20.97 16.64
N PHE A 50 4.57 19.65 16.65
CA PHE A 50 4.75 18.88 17.88
C PHE A 50 6.24 18.63 18.10
N LYS A 51 6.78 19.22 19.16
CA LYS A 51 8.21 19.12 19.45
C LYS A 51 8.43 18.48 20.81
N LEU A 52 9.59 17.89 20.96
CA LEU A 52 10.08 17.46 22.26
C LEU A 52 10.57 18.67 23.04
N ALA A 53 10.83 18.47 24.32
CA ALA A 53 11.30 19.54 25.18
C ALA A 53 12.61 20.14 24.68
N ASP A 54 13.43 19.36 24.00
CA ASP A 54 14.71 19.81 23.46
C ASP A 54 14.61 20.42 22.06
N GLY A 55 13.40 20.55 21.52
CA GLY A 55 13.17 21.17 20.23
C GLY A 55 13.19 20.23 19.05
N ARG A 56 13.51 18.96 19.27
CA ARG A 56 13.49 17.98 18.19
C ARG A 56 12.06 17.59 17.85
N ASP A 57 11.87 17.06 16.63
CA ASP A 57 10.56 16.60 16.20
C ASP A 57 10.10 15.45 17.07
N ARG A 58 8.84 15.52 17.49
CA ARG A 58 8.24 14.47 18.30
C ARG A 58 7.97 13.22 17.44
N LEU A 59 7.52 13.42 16.21
CA LEU A 59 7.16 12.33 15.31
C LEU A 59 8.24 12.17 14.25
N VAL A 60 8.75 10.95 14.08
CA VAL A 60 9.82 10.66 13.15
C VAL A 60 9.55 9.34 12.44
N ARG A 61 10.11 9.20 11.24
CA ARG A 61 10.07 7.92 10.54
C ARG A 61 10.84 6.89 11.35
N HIS A 62 10.32 5.68 11.35
CA HIS A 62 10.93 4.57 12.09
C HIS A 62 10.92 3.30 11.23
N GLY A 63 11.45 3.41 10.02
CA GLY A 63 11.55 2.28 9.11
C GLY A 63 10.24 1.89 8.48
N ARG A 64 10.19 0.67 8.01
CA ARG A 64 9.02 0.10 7.33
C ARG A 64 8.59 -1.16 8.03
N GLY A 65 7.30 -1.43 7.95
CA GLY A 65 6.77 -2.70 8.42
C GLY A 65 7.07 -3.80 7.41
N PRO A 66 6.74 -5.05 7.77
CA PRO A 66 6.89 -6.16 6.82
C PRO A 66 5.93 -6.00 5.65
N GLU A 67 6.29 -6.62 4.52
CA GLU A 67 5.40 -6.64 3.38
C GLU A 67 4.16 -7.45 3.70
N ARG A 68 3.02 -6.95 3.25
CA ARG A 68 1.75 -7.62 3.40
C ARG A 68 1.00 -7.58 2.08
N ALA A 69 0.31 -8.66 1.76
CA ALA A 69 -0.51 -8.73 0.57
C ALA A 69 -1.87 -8.09 0.86
N ILE A 70 -2.24 -7.16 0.00
CA ILE A 70 -3.56 -6.54 0.04
C ILE A 70 -4.37 -7.14 -1.09
N GLN A 71 -5.56 -7.64 -0.80
CA GLN A 71 -6.44 -8.19 -1.82
C GLN A 71 -7.10 -7.05 -2.58
N THR A 72 -6.95 -7.07 -3.89
CA THR A 72 -7.48 -6.04 -4.76
C THR A 72 -8.19 -6.70 -5.94
N GLY A 73 -8.82 -5.90 -6.77
CA GLY A 73 -9.47 -6.40 -7.97
C GLY A 73 -8.52 -6.99 -8.99
N ILE A 74 -7.23 -6.68 -8.90
CA ILE A 74 -6.23 -7.27 -9.80
C ILE A 74 -5.38 -8.33 -9.09
N GLY A 75 -5.86 -8.83 -7.96
CA GLY A 75 -5.17 -9.85 -7.20
C GLY A 75 -4.41 -9.26 -6.03
N PRO A 76 -3.59 -10.07 -5.35
CA PRO A 76 -2.84 -9.59 -4.21
C PRO A 76 -1.72 -8.65 -4.65
N VAL A 77 -1.60 -7.53 -3.95
CA VAL A 77 -0.52 -6.56 -4.18
C VAL A 77 0.23 -6.40 -2.86
N GLU A 78 1.54 -6.59 -2.91
CA GLU A 78 2.37 -6.54 -1.71
C GLU A 78 2.84 -5.12 -1.45
N VAL A 79 2.64 -4.67 -0.22
CA VAL A 79 3.03 -3.33 0.20
C VAL A 79 3.63 -3.38 1.60
N SER A 80 4.53 -2.42 1.86
CA SER A 80 5.09 -2.20 3.19
C SER A 80 4.61 -0.84 3.68
N ARG A 81 4.08 -0.81 4.88
CA ARG A 81 3.67 0.48 5.44
C ARG A 81 4.89 1.21 5.98
N VAL A 82 4.82 2.53 5.97
CA VAL A 82 5.82 3.37 6.63
C VAL A 82 5.45 3.45 8.11
N LYS A 83 6.44 3.25 8.97
CA LYS A 83 6.25 3.34 10.41
C LYS A 83 6.68 4.71 10.89
N ILE A 84 5.86 5.30 11.75
CA ILE A 84 6.17 6.60 12.36
C ILE A 84 6.13 6.41 13.87
N GLN A 85 7.15 6.90 14.52
CA GLN A 85 7.30 6.77 15.96
C GLN A 85 6.98 8.09 16.63
N ASP A 86 6.17 8.03 17.67
CA ASP A 86 5.90 9.17 18.55
C ASP A 86 6.84 9.04 19.75
N ARG A 87 7.86 9.89 19.78
CA ARG A 87 8.88 9.88 20.83
C ARG A 87 8.47 10.62 22.07
N GLY A 88 7.32 11.31 22.03
CA GLY A 88 6.89 12.15 23.11
C GLY A 88 5.71 11.63 23.91
N ALA A 89 5.15 10.48 23.53
CA ALA A 89 3.97 9.97 24.22
C ALA A 89 4.33 9.45 25.60
N ALA A 90 3.58 9.89 26.61
CA ALA A 90 3.77 9.43 27.98
C ALA A 90 3.18 8.04 28.17
N SER A 91 2.18 7.67 27.37
CA SER A 91 1.53 6.37 27.45
C SER A 91 1.03 5.99 26.07
N ASP A 92 0.66 4.72 25.90
CA ASP A 92 0.13 4.24 24.63
C ASP A 92 -1.14 5.00 24.23
N GLY A 93 -1.96 5.37 25.18
CA GLY A 93 -3.21 6.09 24.89
C GLY A 93 -2.98 7.49 24.36
N GLU A 94 -1.82 8.08 24.62
CA GLU A 94 -1.49 9.42 24.14
C GLU A 94 -0.66 9.41 22.87
N ARG A 95 -0.29 8.23 22.39
CA ARG A 95 0.58 8.09 21.23
C ARG A 95 -0.15 8.54 19.98
N ILE A 96 0.51 9.40 19.23
CA ILE A 96 0.02 9.81 17.92
C ILE A 96 0.41 8.71 16.91
N ARG A 97 -0.57 8.23 16.19
CA ARG A 97 -0.35 7.13 15.25
C ARG A 97 -0.61 7.57 13.83
N PHE A 98 0.17 7.02 12.93
CA PHE A 98 -0.04 7.21 11.50
C PHE A 98 -0.60 5.95 10.92
N THR A 99 -1.71 6.06 10.21
CA THR A 99 -2.32 4.96 9.47
C THR A 99 -2.64 5.45 8.08
N SER A 100 -2.23 4.68 7.08
CA SER A 100 -2.50 5.05 5.70
C SER A 100 -4.00 5.04 5.43
N ALA A 101 -4.50 6.10 4.83
CA ALA A 101 -5.88 6.18 4.36
C ALA A 101 -5.98 5.76 2.90
N ILE A 102 -4.89 5.83 2.18
CA ILE A 102 -4.85 5.54 0.75
C ILE A 102 -5.10 4.08 0.45
N LEU A 103 -4.46 3.20 1.21
CA LEU A 103 -4.50 1.77 0.92
C LEU A 103 -5.90 1.16 0.97
N PRO A 104 -6.67 1.34 2.04
CA PRO A 104 -8.00 0.73 2.06
C PRO A 104 -8.94 1.34 1.02
N LEU A 105 -8.80 2.63 0.74
CA LEU A 105 -9.64 3.28 -0.25
C LEU A 105 -9.34 2.71 -1.65
N TRP A 106 -8.08 2.57 -1.99
CA TRP A 106 -7.68 2.04 -3.28
C TRP A 106 -8.11 0.58 -3.45
N ALA A 107 -7.93 -0.22 -2.42
CA ALA A 107 -8.32 -1.62 -2.45
C ALA A 107 -9.82 -1.78 -2.69
N ARG A 108 -10.63 -0.94 -2.04
CA ARG A 108 -12.08 -0.96 -2.26
C ARG A 108 -12.45 -0.57 -3.68
N ARG A 109 -11.77 0.43 -4.23
CA ARG A 109 -12.07 0.90 -5.59
C ARG A 109 -11.76 -0.16 -6.64
N THR A 110 -10.63 -0.84 -6.49
CA THR A 110 -10.27 -1.87 -7.46
C THR A 110 -11.21 -3.06 -7.38
N ARG A 111 -11.63 -3.44 -6.18
CA ARG A 111 -12.60 -4.52 -6.03
C ARG A 111 -13.96 -4.15 -6.61
N SER A 112 -14.38 -2.91 -6.40
CA SER A 112 -15.64 -2.43 -6.95
C SER A 112 -15.62 -2.42 -8.47
N LEU A 113 -14.51 -1.98 -9.05
CA LEU A 113 -14.36 -1.98 -10.50
C LEU A 113 -14.36 -3.38 -11.07
N ASP A 114 -13.65 -4.29 -10.41
CA ASP A 114 -13.61 -5.69 -10.82
C ASP A 114 -15.01 -6.30 -10.79
N SER A 115 -15.75 -6.03 -9.74
CA SER A 115 -17.11 -6.53 -9.61
C SER A 115 -18.01 -6.00 -10.73
N LEU A 116 -17.86 -4.74 -11.07
CA LEU A 116 -18.61 -4.12 -12.14
C LEU A 116 -18.31 -4.79 -13.49
N LEU A 117 -17.05 -5.05 -13.75
CA LEU A 117 -16.63 -5.70 -14.98
C LEU A 117 -17.12 -7.14 -15.05
N ALA A 118 -17.14 -7.82 -13.94
CA ALA A 118 -17.57 -9.21 -13.88
C ALA A 118 -19.06 -9.34 -14.17
N ASN A 119 -19.82 -8.31 -13.92
CA ASN A 119 -21.28 -8.31 -14.12
C ASN A 119 -21.70 -7.81 -15.49
N SER A 120 -20.76 -7.42 -16.31
CA SER A 120 -21.08 -7.01 -17.67
C SER A 120 -20.89 -8.14 -18.66
#